data_a4c77da8c1b3ebb7603469c185811777
#
_entry.id   a4c77da8c1b3ebb7603469c185811777
#
_cell.length_a   1.000
_cell.length_b   1.000
_cell.length_c   1.000
_cell.angle_alpha   90.00
_cell.angle_beta   90.00
_cell.angle_gamma   90.00
#
_symmetry.space_group_name_H-M   'P 1'
#
loop_
_entity.id
_entity.type
_entity.pdbx_description
1 polymer ?
#
loop_
_entity_poly.entity_id
_entity_poly.type
_entity_poly.pdbx_seq_one_letter_code
_entity_poly.pdbx_strand_id
1 'polypeptide(L)'
;MEKHSLKEIIGLLKDRKISEKELLQHYFSRIDKFNPSLNALVSLRSIDEVLKDLENLKGCSVQKKTKSLFGIPLAVKDLIDVKGLPTTYGVPKYKNNVAKKNSIIVDRLIDSGALIIGKTNTPEWGLGSHTFNRAFGATANPYDVSKTAGGSSGGAAASIAADLIPIADGSDMMGSCRNPAAYCNLYGFRPTPGLIPEERSKTRHKKLPILSTLGALAKTPEDLAYFLDIVSGSHKSDPFSF
;
A
#
# COMPACT_ATOMS: atom_id res chain seq x y z
N MET A 1 11.08 17.37 -2.18
CA MET A 1 10.57 16.15 -1.52
C MET A 1 10.93 14.86 -2.27
N GLU A 2 11.52 14.95 -3.44
CA GLU A 2 12.01 13.75 -4.15
C GLU A 2 13.08 13.03 -3.32
N LYS A 3 12.99 11.70 -3.27
CA LYS A 3 13.92 10.79 -2.57
C LYS A 3 13.88 10.79 -1.03
N HIS A 4 12.99 11.51 -0.36
CA HIS A 4 12.87 11.38 1.08
C HIS A 4 12.32 10.01 1.50
N SER A 5 12.83 9.50 2.61
CA SER A 5 12.26 8.34 3.31
C SER A 5 10.95 8.74 4.01
N LEU A 6 10.14 7.75 4.40
CA LEU A 6 8.93 8.02 5.18
C LEU A 6 9.26 8.76 6.48
N LYS A 7 10.32 8.37 7.18
CA LYS A 7 10.74 9.02 8.44
C LYS A 7 11.13 10.47 8.25
N GLU A 8 11.84 10.79 7.17
CA GLU A 8 12.18 12.19 6.82
C GLU A 8 10.93 13.00 6.52
N ILE A 9 9.97 12.46 5.77
CA ILE A 9 8.69 13.13 5.47
C ILE A 9 7.93 13.40 6.78
N ILE A 10 7.82 12.42 7.67
CA ILE A 10 7.19 12.59 8.98
C ILE A 10 7.92 13.69 9.80
N GLY A 11 9.24 13.75 9.72
CA GLY A 11 10.04 14.81 10.34
C GLY A 11 9.67 16.19 9.80
N LEU A 12 9.60 16.35 8.48
CA LEU A 12 9.22 17.61 7.83
C LEU A 12 7.81 18.09 8.25
N LEU A 13 6.85 17.16 8.34
CA LEU A 13 5.49 17.47 8.82
C LEU A 13 5.48 17.88 10.30
N LYS A 14 6.20 17.14 11.17
CA LYS A 14 6.31 17.47 12.61
C LYS A 14 6.95 18.83 12.85
N ASP A 15 7.99 19.12 12.09
CA ASP A 15 8.71 20.41 12.15
C ASP A 15 7.94 21.55 11.48
N ARG A 16 6.77 21.27 10.90
CA ARG A 16 5.94 22.21 10.12
C ARG A 16 6.71 22.88 8.95
N LYS A 17 7.71 22.18 8.40
CA LYS A 17 8.43 22.62 7.21
C LYS A 17 7.60 22.44 5.94
N ILE A 18 6.64 21.50 5.98
CA ILE A 18 5.62 21.29 4.97
C ILE A 18 4.29 20.99 5.67
N SER A 19 3.19 21.31 5.03
CA SER A 19 1.84 20.91 5.46
C SER A 19 1.43 19.60 4.80
N GLU A 20 0.47 18.89 5.40
CA GLU A 20 -0.13 17.68 4.82
C GLU A 20 -0.76 17.97 3.44
N LYS A 21 -1.33 19.17 3.27
CA LYS A 21 -1.91 19.59 1.98
C LYS A 21 -0.85 19.72 0.90
N GLU A 22 0.27 20.36 1.19
CA GLU A 22 1.41 20.48 0.26
C GLU A 22 2.00 19.11 -0.07
N LEU A 23 2.08 18.22 0.92
CA LEU A 23 2.51 16.84 0.71
C LEU A 23 1.59 16.11 -0.27
N LEU A 24 0.26 16.19 -0.08
CA LEU A 24 -0.71 15.58 -0.99
C LEU A 24 -0.61 16.16 -2.40
N GLN A 25 -0.55 17.49 -2.53
CA GLN A 25 -0.40 18.17 -3.83
C GLN A 25 0.86 17.70 -4.54
N HIS A 26 1.98 17.57 -3.82
CA HIS A 26 3.21 17.04 -4.38
C HIS A 26 3.03 15.62 -4.95
N TYR A 27 2.47 14.69 -4.16
CA TYR A 27 2.29 13.31 -4.61
C TYR A 27 1.30 13.21 -5.77
N PHE A 28 0.17 13.90 -5.72
CA PHE A 28 -0.80 13.90 -6.82
C PHE A 28 -0.21 14.47 -8.12
N SER A 29 0.55 15.57 -8.05
CA SER A 29 1.26 16.11 -9.22
C SER A 29 2.25 15.08 -9.81
N ARG A 30 2.94 14.32 -8.97
CA ARG A 30 3.83 13.25 -9.45
C ARG A 30 3.06 12.09 -10.05
N ILE A 31 1.94 11.70 -9.44
CA ILE A 31 1.06 10.65 -9.96
C ILE A 31 0.56 11.03 -11.35
N ASP A 32 0.05 12.24 -11.53
CA ASP A 32 -0.44 12.72 -12.83
C ASP A 32 0.67 12.71 -13.90
N LYS A 33 1.89 13.05 -13.51
CA LYS A 33 3.03 13.10 -14.43
C LYS A 33 3.58 11.72 -14.81
N PHE A 34 3.73 10.81 -13.86
CA PHE A 34 4.51 9.59 -14.06
C PHE A 34 3.65 8.30 -14.12
N ASN A 35 2.51 8.27 -13.43
CA ASN A 35 1.70 7.07 -13.39
C ASN A 35 1.13 6.65 -14.77
N PRO A 36 0.83 7.56 -15.71
CA PRO A 36 0.40 7.14 -17.06
C PRO A 36 1.40 6.24 -17.78
N SER A 37 2.70 6.43 -17.57
CA SER A 37 3.75 5.59 -18.18
C SER A 37 4.10 4.36 -17.34
N LEU A 38 3.87 4.40 -16.02
CA LEU A 38 4.21 3.32 -15.10
C LEU A 38 3.06 2.36 -14.85
N ASN A 39 1.83 2.85 -14.87
CA ASN A 39 0.62 2.08 -14.54
C ASN A 39 0.75 1.33 -13.21
N ALA A 40 1.31 2.02 -12.22
CA ALA A 40 1.61 1.49 -10.90
C ALA A 40 0.44 1.62 -9.93
N LEU A 41 -0.28 2.74 -10.01
CA LEU A 41 -1.47 3.05 -9.22
C LEU A 41 -2.73 2.92 -10.07
N VAL A 42 -3.73 2.25 -9.53
CA VAL A 42 -5.03 2.00 -10.16
C VAL A 42 -6.16 2.40 -9.20
N SER A 43 -7.38 2.52 -9.71
CA SER A 43 -8.54 2.89 -8.87
C SER A 43 -8.25 4.10 -7.96
N LEU A 44 -7.59 5.12 -8.53
CA LEU A 44 -7.24 6.35 -7.81
C LEU A 44 -8.48 7.15 -7.44
N ARG A 45 -8.42 7.75 -6.27
CA ARG A 45 -9.36 8.78 -5.80
C ARG A 45 -8.90 10.16 -6.29
N SER A 46 -9.83 11.08 -6.40
CA SER A 46 -9.47 12.48 -6.67
C SER A 46 -8.76 13.12 -5.48
N ILE A 47 -7.93 14.13 -5.75
CA ILE A 47 -7.28 14.88 -4.69
C ILE A 47 -8.30 15.55 -3.75
N ASP A 48 -9.44 16.02 -4.27
CA ASP A 48 -10.48 16.68 -3.49
C ASP A 48 -11.13 15.73 -2.48
N GLU A 49 -11.37 14.46 -2.88
CA GLU A 49 -11.85 13.43 -1.94
C GLU A 49 -10.85 13.16 -0.81
N VAL A 50 -9.55 13.13 -1.13
CA VAL A 50 -8.50 12.87 -0.15
C VAL A 50 -8.28 14.09 0.77
N LEU A 51 -8.37 15.30 0.24
CA LEU A 51 -8.32 16.53 1.04
C LEU A 51 -9.50 16.62 2.01
N LYS A 52 -10.69 16.19 1.60
CA LYS A 52 -11.84 16.09 2.50
C LYS A 52 -11.59 15.11 3.65
N ASP A 53 -10.97 13.98 3.38
CA ASP A 53 -10.58 13.03 4.43
C ASP A 53 -9.55 13.65 5.38
N LEU A 54 -8.58 14.41 4.87
CA LEU A 54 -7.61 15.13 5.69
C LEU A 54 -8.29 16.12 6.64
N GLU A 55 -9.27 16.90 6.16
CA GLU A 55 -10.00 17.83 7.01
C GLU A 55 -10.84 17.09 8.08
N ASN A 56 -11.46 15.97 7.73
CA ASN A 56 -12.15 15.12 8.69
C ASN A 56 -11.19 14.59 9.78
N LEU A 57 -9.98 14.16 9.40
CA LEU A 57 -8.95 13.72 10.36
C LEU A 57 -8.51 14.86 11.31
N LYS A 58 -8.37 16.08 10.80
CA LYS A 58 -8.02 17.26 11.62
C LYS A 58 -9.12 17.61 12.63
N GLY A 59 -10.39 17.41 12.24
CA GLY A 59 -11.57 17.66 13.11
C GLY A 59 -11.75 16.62 14.22
N CYS A 60 -11.17 15.42 14.05
CA CYS A 60 -11.20 14.40 15.08
C CYS A 60 -10.07 14.63 16.10
N SER A 61 -10.39 14.61 17.40
CA SER A 61 -9.40 14.62 18.49
C SER A 61 -8.70 13.24 18.57
N VAL A 62 -8.07 12.83 17.48
CA VAL A 62 -7.28 11.60 17.46
C VAL A 62 -6.11 11.82 18.40
N GLN A 63 -6.11 11.15 19.54
CA GLN A 63 -4.95 11.09 20.43
C GLN A 63 -3.73 10.74 19.57
N LYS A 64 -2.78 11.67 19.46
CA LYS A 64 -1.54 11.52 18.70
C LYS A 64 -0.80 10.31 19.26
N LYS A 65 -0.98 9.14 18.66
CA LYS A 65 -0.14 7.98 18.95
C LYS A 65 1.29 8.37 18.63
N THR A 66 2.23 7.92 19.43
CA THR A 66 3.67 8.20 19.26
C THR A 66 4.22 7.79 17.89
N LYS A 67 3.55 6.84 17.23
CA LYS A 67 3.79 6.43 15.83
C LYS A 67 2.54 6.74 15.03
N SER A 68 2.65 7.60 14.03
CA SER A 68 1.51 8.08 13.28
C SER A 68 1.89 8.30 11.82
N LEU A 69 0.97 7.92 10.94
CA LEU A 69 1.00 8.21 9.51
C LEU A 69 0.09 9.40 9.16
N PHE A 70 -0.14 10.29 10.11
CA PHE A 70 -1.08 11.40 9.94
C PHE A 70 -0.78 12.21 8.67
N GLY A 71 -1.74 12.23 7.75
CA GLY A 71 -1.62 12.94 6.49
C GLY A 71 -0.74 12.28 5.43
N ILE A 72 -0.17 11.11 5.70
CA ILE A 72 0.68 10.37 4.74
C ILE A 72 -0.21 9.65 3.71
N PRO A 73 -0.04 9.93 2.39
CA PRO A 73 -0.78 9.24 1.35
C PRO A 73 -0.25 7.81 1.14
N LEU A 74 -1.17 6.85 1.08
CA LEU A 74 -0.88 5.43 0.82
C LEU A 74 -1.85 4.89 -0.24
N ALA A 75 -1.37 3.94 -1.04
CA ALA A 75 -2.21 3.12 -1.89
C ALA A 75 -2.05 1.66 -1.49
N VAL A 76 -3.16 0.92 -1.47
CA VAL A 76 -3.24 -0.44 -0.94
C VAL A 76 -3.27 -1.45 -2.09
N LYS A 77 -2.58 -2.59 -1.95
CA LYS A 77 -2.55 -3.63 -2.99
C LYS A 77 -3.96 -4.05 -3.41
N ASP A 78 -4.20 -4.21 -4.71
CA ASP A 78 -5.52 -4.51 -5.27
C ASP A 78 -5.97 -5.98 -5.05
N LEU A 79 -5.55 -6.55 -3.94
CA LEU A 79 -6.04 -7.80 -3.34
C LEU A 79 -6.67 -7.58 -1.97
N ILE A 80 -6.55 -6.37 -1.41
CA ILE A 80 -6.90 -6.01 -0.04
C ILE A 80 -8.06 -5.03 -0.07
N ASP A 81 -9.10 -5.30 0.70
CA ASP A 81 -10.31 -4.50 0.70
C ASP A 81 -10.11 -3.15 1.39
N VAL A 82 -10.50 -2.09 0.68
CA VAL A 82 -10.67 -0.73 1.20
C VAL A 82 -12.13 -0.34 1.01
N LYS A 83 -12.85 -0.07 2.08
CA LYS A 83 -14.27 0.29 2.02
C LYS A 83 -14.49 1.46 1.06
N GLY A 84 -15.43 1.28 0.12
CA GLY A 84 -15.78 2.29 -0.87
C GLY A 84 -14.90 2.28 -2.13
N LEU A 85 -13.80 1.53 -2.15
CA LEU A 85 -12.99 1.34 -3.35
C LEU A 85 -13.18 -0.05 -3.95
N PRO A 86 -12.99 -0.21 -5.26
CA PRO A 86 -13.00 -1.52 -5.88
C PRO A 86 -11.79 -2.36 -5.45
N THR A 87 -12.01 -3.64 -5.21
CA THR A 87 -10.97 -4.66 -5.12
C THR A 87 -11.14 -5.57 -6.33
N THR A 88 -10.31 -5.34 -7.34
CA THR A 88 -10.51 -5.98 -8.66
C THR A 88 -9.75 -7.29 -8.81
N TYR A 89 -8.75 -7.55 -7.97
CA TYR A 89 -7.85 -8.70 -8.09
C TYR A 89 -7.12 -8.75 -9.45
N GLY A 90 -7.03 -7.62 -10.17
CA GLY A 90 -6.53 -7.54 -11.54
C GLY A 90 -7.43 -8.18 -12.60
N VAL A 91 -8.69 -8.51 -12.27
CA VAL A 91 -9.62 -9.25 -13.14
C VAL A 91 -10.72 -8.33 -13.65
N PRO A 92 -10.96 -8.23 -14.97
CA PRO A 92 -11.95 -7.31 -15.55
C PRO A 92 -13.37 -7.46 -14.96
N LYS A 93 -13.78 -8.70 -14.66
CA LYS A 93 -15.10 -8.99 -14.07
C LYS A 93 -15.31 -8.29 -12.73
N TYR A 94 -14.27 -8.00 -11.99
CA TYR A 94 -14.32 -7.40 -10.65
C TYR A 94 -14.02 -5.90 -10.63
N LYS A 95 -13.95 -5.22 -11.78
CA LYS A 95 -13.72 -3.75 -11.83
C LYS A 95 -14.68 -2.95 -10.96
N ASN A 96 -15.93 -3.42 -10.83
CA ASN A 96 -16.97 -2.77 -10.04
C ASN A 96 -17.24 -3.48 -8.70
N ASN A 97 -16.32 -4.34 -8.24
CA ASN A 97 -16.43 -5.03 -6.95
C ASN A 97 -16.03 -4.11 -5.81
N VAL A 98 -16.90 -3.18 -5.45
CA VAL A 98 -16.66 -2.20 -4.38
C VAL A 98 -16.73 -2.88 -3.01
N ALA A 99 -15.67 -2.79 -2.24
CA ALA A 99 -15.57 -3.37 -0.91
C ALA A 99 -16.53 -2.68 0.08
N LYS A 100 -17.26 -3.46 0.88
CA LYS A 100 -18.21 -2.97 1.88
C LYS A 100 -17.59 -2.70 3.24
N LYS A 101 -16.37 -3.21 3.49
CA LYS A 101 -15.61 -3.05 4.73
C LYS A 101 -14.12 -2.97 4.41
N ASN A 102 -13.35 -2.47 5.34
CA ASN A 102 -11.90 -2.52 5.26
C ASN A 102 -11.38 -3.89 5.70
N SER A 103 -10.23 -4.26 5.17
CA SER A 103 -9.38 -5.30 5.77
C SER A 103 -8.68 -4.77 7.02
N ILE A 104 -8.28 -5.67 7.94
CA ILE A 104 -7.66 -5.31 9.22
C ILE A 104 -6.47 -4.36 9.05
N ILE A 105 -5.59 -4.63 8.10
CA ILE A 105 -4.43 -3.77 7.83
C ILE A 105 -4.86 -2.35 7.43
N VAL A 106 -5.93 -2.22 6.65
CA VAL A 106 -6.45 -0.92 6.20
C VAL A 106 -7.03 -0.13 7.37
N ASP A 107 -7.78 -0.79 8.27
CA ASP A 107 -8.26 -0.13 9.49
C ASP A 107 -7.10 0.40 10.33
N ARG A 108 -6.04 -0.39 10.53
CA ARG A 108 -4.83 0.04 11.25
C ARG A 108 -4.13 1.24 10.60
N LEU A 109 -4.05 1.26 9.28
CA LEU A 109 -3.47 2.38 8.54
C LEU A 109 -4.32 3.65 8.70
N ILE A 110 -5.64 3.55 8.56
CA ILE A 110 -6.56 4.67 8.75
C ILE A 110 -6.52 5.16 10.21
N ASP A 111 -6.53 4.26 11.18
CA ASP A 111 -6.41 4.58 12.61
C ASP A 111 -5.08 5.27 12.95
N SER A 112 -4.03 5.02 12.17
CA SER A 112 -2.76 5.75 12.30
C SER A 112 -2.76 7.12 11.63
N GLY A 113 -3.85 7.49 10.93
CA GLY A 113 -4.01 8.76 10.23
C GLY A 113 -3.53 8.75 8.77
N ALA A 114 -3.26 7.58 8.18
CA ALA A 114 -2.92 7.49 6.78
C ALA A 114 -4.12 7.84 5.88
N LEU A 115 -3.83 8.42 4.73
CA LEU A 115 -4.82 8.79 3.71
C LEU A 115 -4.74 7.78 2.56
N ILE A 116 -5.78 6.98 2.37
CA ILE A 116 -5.81 6.00 1.29
C ILE A 116 -6.21 6.69 -0.01
N ILE A 117 -5.28 6.76 -0.97
CA ILE A 117 -5.45 7.48 -2.23
C ILE A 117 -5.87 6.58 -3.40
N GLY A 118 -5.81 5.26 -3.25
CA GLY A 118 -6.16 4.33 -4.32
C GLY A 118 -5.60 2.94 -4.08
N LYS A 119 -5.39 2.20 -5.17
CA LYS A 119 -4.88 0.83 -5.14
C LYS A 119 -3.56 0.71 -5.90
N THR A 120 -2.69 -0.23 -5.51
CA THR A 120 -1.48 -0.56 -6.28
C THR A 120 -1.75 -1.77 -7.18
N ASN A 121 -1.27 -1.72 -8.41
CA ASN A 121 -1.50 -2.74 -9.42
C ASN A 121 -0.86 -4.09 -9.05
N THR A 122 -1.49 -5.19 -9.47
CA THR A 122 -1.09 -6.57 -9.16
C THR A 122 -1.43 -7.48 -10.34
N PRO A 123 -0.76 -8.62 -10.57
CA PRO A 123 -1.27 -9.61 -11.53
C PRO A 123 -2.61 -10.20 -11.07
N GLU A 124 -3.33 -10.84 -11.98
CA GLU A 124 -4.63 -11.45 -11.68
C GLU A 124 -4.50 -12.39 -10.47
N TRP A 125 -5.34 -12.16 -9.44
CA TRP A 125 -5.35 -12.90 -8.16
C TRP A 125 -4.03 -12.86 -7.39
N GLY A 126 -3.11 -11.97 -7.73
CA GLY A 126 -1.77 -11.93 -7.17
C GLY A 126 -0.88 -13.11 -7.63
N LEU A 127 -1.30 -13.85 -8.65
CA LEU A 127 -0.61 -15.02 -9.15
C LEU A 127 0.32 -14.63 -10.30
N GLY A 128 1.61 -14.53 -10.02
CA GLY A 128 2.64 -14.20 -11.00
C GLY A 128 3.79 -13.38 -10.41
N SER A 129 4.97 -13.53 -11.03
CA SER A 129 6.19 -12.80 -10.65
C SER A 129 6.35 -11.48 -11.41
N HIS A 130 5.37 -11.14 -12.26
CA HIS A 130 5.31 -9.90 -13.04
C HIS A 130 3.93 -9.28 -12.88
N THR A 131 3.89 -7.95 -12.70
CA THR A 131 2.63 -7.22 -12.53
C THR A 131 2.07 -6.87 -13.89
N PHE A 132 1.16 -7.71 -14.33
CA PHE A 132 0.41 -7.59 -15.57
C PHE A 132 -0.96 -8.21 -15.38
N ASN A 133 -2.01 -7.55 -15.86
CA ASN A 133 -3.37 -8.07 -15.82
C ASN A 133 -4.25 -7.50 -16.93
N ARG A 134 -5.39 -8.13 -17.17
CA ARG A 134 -6.34 -7.71 -18.22
C ARG A 134 -7.24 -6.54 -17.80
N ALA A 135 -7.31 -6.21 -16.51
CA ALA A 135 -8.12 -5.10 -16.04
C ALA A 135 -7.45 -3.74 -16.28
N PHE A 136 -6.13 -3.65 -16.06
CA PHE A 136 -5.40 -2.39 -16.08
C PHE A 136 -4.15 -2.42 -16.97
N GLY A 137 -3.65 -3.60 -17.37
CA GLY A 137 -2.42 -3.74 -18.14
C GLY A 137 -1.18 -4.00 -17.26
N ALA A 138 -0.01 -3.79 -17.83
CA ALA A 138 1.28 -4.03 -17.20
C ALA A 138 1.75 -2.81 -16.39
N THR A 139 2.44 -3.09 -15.27
CA THR A 139 3.21 -2.08 -14.53
C THR A 139 4.65 -2.10 -15.00
N ALA A 140 5.14 -0.94 -15.44
CA ALA A 140 6.50 -0.74 -15.90
C ALA A 140 7.47 -0.48 -14.75
N ASN A 141 8.75 -0.80 -14.95
CA ASN A 141 9.81 -0.48 -14.01
C ASN A 141 10.20 0.99 -14.13
N PRO A 142 10.27 1.76 -13.02
CA PRO A 142 10.61 3.19 -13.08
C PRO A 142 12.01 3.51 -13.61
N TYR A 143 12.95 2.56 -13.52
CA TYR A 143 14.32 2.74 -14.04
C TYR A 143 14.43 2.48 -15.54
N ASP A 144 13.54 1.63 -16.08
CA ASP A 144 13.44 1.33 -17.51
C ASP A 144 12.02 0.86 -17.81
N VAL A 145 11.22 1.71 -18.42
CA VAL A 145 9.80 1.44 -18.71
C VAL A 145 9.58 0.27 -19.70
N SER A 146 10.61 -0.20 -20.38
CA SER A 146 10.56 -1.41 -21.21
C SER A 146 10.65 -2.70 -20.38
N LYS A 147 10.96 -2.61 -19.10
CA LYS A 147 11.16 -3.73 -18.18
C LYS A 147 10.01 -3.88 -17.20
N THR A 148 9.90 -5.07 -16.62
CA THR A 148 8.91 -5.37 -15.59
C THR A 148 9.30 -4.76 -14.24
N ALA A 149 8.33 -4.33 -13.47
CA ALA A 149 8.50 -3.94 -12.07
C ALA A 149 8.57 -5.16 -11.12
N GLY A 150 8.49 -6.38 -11.66
CA GLY A 150 8.33 -7.59 -10.85
C GLY A 150 6.88 -7.77 -10.35
N GLY A 151 6.67 -8.69 -9.42
CA GLY A 151 5.35 -9.00 -8.88
C GLY A 151 5.38 -10.01 -7.72
N SER A 152 4.24 -10.18 -7.13
CA SER A 152 2.91 -9.65 -7.46
C SER A 152 2.64 -8.24 -6.89
N SER A 153 3.49 -7.66 -6.05
CA SER A 153 3.35 -6.28 -5.54
C SER A 153 4.13 -5.26 -6.40
N GLY A 154 4.13 -5.43 -7.74
CA GLY A 154 4.90 -4.57 -8.63
C GLY A 154 4.38 -3.13 -8.70
N GLY A 155 3.07 -2.92 -8.60
CA GLY A 155 2.49 -1.58 -8.49
C GLY A 155 2.98 -0.84 -7.24
N ALA A 156 3.07 -1.53 -6.10
CA ALA A 156 3.63 -0.97 -4.86
C ALA A 156 5.10 -0.59 -5.04
N ALA A 157 5.93 -1.50 -5.57
CA ALA A 157 7.34 -1.24 -5.80
C ALA A 157 7.57 -0.08 -6.78
N ALA A 158 6.90 -0.10 -7.93
CA ALA A 158 7.04 0.97 -8.91
C ALA A 158 6.60 2.32 -8.36
N SER A 159 5.51 2.36 -7.57
CA SER A 159 5.01 3.60 -6.95
C SER A 159 6.01 4.21 -5.98
N ILE A 160 6.64 3.39 -5.13
CA ILE A 160 7.64 3.87 -4.17
C ILE A 160 8.91 4.32 -4.89
N ALA A 161 9.42 3.54 -5.84
CA ALA A 161 10.65 3.84 -6.57
C ALA A 161 10.52 5.13 -7.42
N ALA A 162 9.31 5.41 -7.92
CA ALA A 162 8.99 6.63 -8.68
C ALA A 162 8.56 7.81 -7.79
N ASP A 163 8.59 7.69 -6.47
CA ASP A 163 8.10 8.73 -5.54
C ASP A 163 6.63 9.11 -5.76
N LEU A 164 5.76 8.15 -6.06
CA LEU A 164 4.31 8.37 -6.15
C LEU A 164 3.62 8.18 -4.79
N ILE A 165 4.23 7.40 -3.91
CA ILE A 165 3.86 7.21 -2.50
C ILE A 165 5.13 6.90 -1.70
N PRO A 166 5.18 7.21 -0.40
CA PRO A 166 6.40 7.02 0.39
C PRO A 166 6.64 5.58 0.85
N ILE A 167 5.59 4.79 1.01
CA ILE A 167 5.62 3.41 1.49
C ILE A 167 4.37 2.67 1.01
N ALA A 168 4.41 1.35 0.93
CA ALA A 168 3.24 0.53 0.59
C ALA A 168 3.22 -0.80 1.34
N ASP A 169 2.00 -1.32 1.52
CA ASP A 169 1.78 -2.72 1.81
C ASP A 169 2.11 -3.61 0.60
N GLY A 170 2.22 -4.88 0.87
CA GLY A 170 2.32 -5.94 -0.11
C GLY A 170 1.85 -7.26 0.46
N SER A 171 1.85 -8.29 -0.36
CA SER A 171 1.66 -9.67 0.11
C SER A 171 2.71 -10.57 -0.52
N ASP A 172 3.16 -11.58 0.22
CA ASP A 172 4.25 -12.45 -0.22
C ASP A 172 3.93 -13.91 0.09
N MET A 173 3.64 -14.69 -0.94
CA MET A 173 3.53 -16.14 -0.86
C MET A 173 4.82 -16.82 -1.31
N MET A 174 5.40 -16.35 -2.43
CA MET A 174 6.58 -16.95 -3.07
C MET A 174 7.55 -15.87 -3.58
N GLY A 175 7.68 -14.74 -2.87
CA GLY A 175 8.57 -13.65 -3.24
C GLY A 175 7.87 -12.35 -3.62
N SER A 176 6.54 -12.24 -3.46
CA SER A 176 5.77 -11.13 -4.04
C SER A 176 5.93 -9.75 -3.37
N CYS A 177 6.64 -9.64 -2.24
CA CYS A 177 7.20 -8.37 -1.75
C CYS A 177 8.67 -8.24 -2.17
N ARG A 178 9.44 -9.31 -2.02
CA ARG A 178 10.89 -9.33 -2.20
C ARG A 178 11.33 -9.19 -3.66
N ASN A 179 10.68 -9.91 -4.59
CA ASN A 179 11.00 -9.82 -6.02
C ASN A 179 10.80 -8.40 -6.58
N PRO A 180 9.60 -7.77 -6.45
CA PRO A 180 9.43 -6.43 -7.00
C PRO A 180 10.28 -5.38 -6.28
N ALA A 181 10.57 -5.56 -4.98
CA ALA A 181 11.50 -4.69 -4.28
C ALA A 181 12.92 -4.77 -4.89
N ALA A 182 13.42 -5.99 -5.16
CA ALA A 182 14.72 -6.19 -5.81
C ALA A 182 14.77 -5.57 -7.22
N TYR A 183 13.69 -5.68 -8.01
CA TYR A 183 13.63 -5.11 -9.35
C TYR A 183 13.55 -3.58 -9.36
N CYS A 184 12.98 -3.00 -8.31
CA CYS A 184 12.79 -1.55 -8.18
C CYS A 184 13.76 -0.89 -7.18
N ASN A 185 14.84 -1.59 -6.78
CA ASN A 185 15.89 -1.08 -5.87
C ASN A 185 15.31 -0.58 -4.54
N LEU A 186 14.49 -1.42 -3.90
CA LEU A 186 13.82 -1.16 -2.63
C LEU A 186 14.06 -2.28 -1.64
N TYR A 187 13.64 -2.06 -0.41
CA TYR A 187 13.53 -3.11 0.60
C TYR A 187 12.12 -3.71 0.58
N GLY A 188 12.04 -5.03 0.42
CA GLY A 188 10.80 -5.80 0.51
C GLY A 188 10.86 -6.78 1.67
N PHE A 189 9.86 -6.73 2.53
CA PHE A 189 9.84 -7.54 3.74
C PHE A 189 8.66 -8.51 3.76
N ARG A 190 8.99 -9.79 3.94
CA ARG A 190 8.04 -10.87 4.22
C ARG A 190 8.15 -11.27 5.69
N PRO A 191 7.23 -10.86 6.55
CA PRO A 191 7.26 -11.20 7.97
C PRO A 191 6.88 -12.67 8.22
N THR A 192 7.05 -13.10 9.46
CA THR A 192 6.48 -14.35 9.95
C THR A 192 4.96 -14.32 9.78
N PRO A 193 4.34 -15.39 9.28
CA PRO A 193 2.87 -15.50 9.19
C PRO A 193 2.21 -15.24 10.54
N GLY A 194 1.22 -14.35 10.58
CA GLY A 194 0.53 -13.94 11.80
C GLY A 194 1.07 -12.68 12.46
N LEU A 195 2.25 -12.16 12.07
CA LEU A 195 2.72 -10.86 12.56
C LEU A 195 1.78 -9.73 12.14
N ILE A 196 1.37 -9.71 10.87
CA ILE A 196 0.31 -8.84 10.36
C ILE A 196 -0.95 -9.68 10.23
N PRO A 197 -2.03 -9.35 10.96
CA PRO A 197 -3.25 -10.16 10.93
C PRO A 197 -3.99 -10.01 9.60
N GLU A 198 -4.58 -11.12 9.17
CA GLU A 198 -5.41 -11.20 7.97
C GLU A 198 -6.79 -11.74 8.31
N GLU A 199 -7.82 -11.26 7.63
CA GLU A 199 -9.16 -11.86 7.75
C GLU A 199 -9.17 -13.22 7.09
N ARG A 200 -9.31 -14.25 7.91
CA ARG A 200 -9.33 -15.64 7.44
C ARG A 200 -10.75 -16.14 7.36
N SER A 201 -11.17 -16.59 6.17
CA SER A 201 -12.47 -17.21 5.97
C SER A 201 -12.56 -18.48 6.81
N LYS A 202 -13.66 -18.65 7.59
CA LYS A 202 -13.93 -19.79 8.45
C LYS A 202 -13.86 -21.14 7.73
N THR A 203 -14.04 -21.15 6.41
CA THR A 203 -14.08 -22.37 5.60
C THR A 203 -12.74 -22.77 5.00
N ARG A 204 -11.80 -21.81 4.84
CA ARG A 204 -10.57 -22.01 4.05
C ARG A 204 -9.38 -22.58 4.85
N HIS A 205 -9.42 -22.57 6.18
CA HIS A 205 -8.21 -22.67 7.00
C HIS A 205 -8.05 -23.91 7.87
N LYS A 206 -8.94 -24.87 7.76
CA LYS A 206 -8.84 -26.04 8.66
C LYS A 206 -7.67 -26.97 8.36
N LYS A 207 -6.95 -26.86 7.23
CA LYS A 207 -5.96 -27.87 6.82
C LYS A 207 -4.75 -27.42 6.01
N LEU A 208 -4.53 -26.12 5.70
CA LEU A 208 -3.41 -25.71 4.84
C LEU A 208 -2.40 -24.85 5.61
N PRO A 209 -1.09 -25.07 5.41
CA PRO A 209 -0.08 -24.17 5.94
C PRO A 209 -0.27 -22.76 5.38
N ILE A 210 -0.01 -21.77 6.22
CA ILE A 210 -0.08 -20.36 5.83
C ILE A 210 1.15 -20.04 4.98
N LEU A 211 0.99 -20.04 3.66
CA LEU A 211 2.08 -19.68 2.74
C LEU A 211 2.13 -18.19 2.46
N SER A 212 0.96 -17.55 2.26
CA SER A 212 0.88 -16.12 2.00
C SER A 212 0.83 -15.34 3.30
N THR A 213 1.53 -14.21 3.33
CA THR A 213 1.47 -13.24 4.42
C THR A 213 1.47 -11.83 3.86
N LEU A 214 0.82 -10.92 4.55
CA LEU A 214 0.97 -9.49 4.29
C LEU A 214 2.39 -9.08 4.65
N GLY A 215 2.90 -8.08 3.95
CA GLY A 215 4.23 -7.52 4.14
C GLY A 215 4.26 -6.06 3.72
N ALA A 216 5.46 -5.53 3.53
CA ALA A 216 5.66 -4.15 3.17
C ALA A 216 6.84 -3.96 2.21
N LEU A 217 6.83 -2.81 1.51
CA LEU A 217 7.93 -2.34 0.68
C LEU A 217 8.24 -0.89 1.06
N ALA A 218 9.54 -0.55 1.13
CA ALA A 218 9.98 0.79 1.48
C ALA A 218 11.35 1.11 0.87
N LYS A 219 11.76 2.38 0.93
CA LYS A 219 13.10 2.85 0.52
C LYS A 219 14.18 2.49 1.52
N THR A 220 13.83 2.36 2.80
CA THR A 220 14.79 2.08 3.89
C THR A 220 14.27 0.99 4.83
N PRO A 221 15.17 0.24 5.50
CA PRO A 221 14.77 -0.72 6.54
C PRO A 221 14.04 -0.06 7.72
N GLU A 222 14.41 1.18 8.05
CA GLU A 222 13.81 1.96 9.13
C GLU A 222 12.34 2.29 8.83
N ASP A 223 12.02 2.60 7.58
CA ASP A 223 10.64 2.83 7.14
C ASP A 223 9.82 1.54 7.21
N LEU A 224 10.42 0.40 6.83
CA LEU A 224 9.77 -0.92 7.00
C LEU A 224 9.46 -1.20 8.47
N ALA A 225 10.43 -1.02 9.36
CA ALA A 225 10.25 -1.23 10.78
C ALA A 225 9.14 -0.32 11.34
N TYR A 226 9.15 0.95 10.94
CA TYR A 226 8.12 1.91 11.34
C TYR A 226 6.72 1.50 10.89
N PHE A 227 6.59 1.06 9.64
CA PHE A 227 5.31 0.59 9.10
C PHE A 227 4.83 -0.69 9.80
N LEU A 228 5.72 -1.64 10.01
CA LEU A 228 5.41 -2.90 10.70
C LEU A 228 4.92 -2.67 12.13
N ASP A 229 5.51 -1.74 12.86
CA ASP A 229 5.05 -1.37 14.20
C ASP A 229 3.61 -0.84 14.24
N ILE A 230 3.12 -0.28 13.12
CA ILE A 230 1.74 0.20 13.00
C ILE A 230 0.77 -0.94 12.68
N VAL A 231 1.18 -1.86 11.77
CA VAL A 231 0.26 -2.85 11.22
C VAL A 231 0.34 -4.22 11.90
N SER A 232 1.35 -4.46 12.76
CA SER A 232 1.57 -5.74 13.47
C SER A 232 0.73 -5.89 14.73
N GLY A 233 0.66 -7.12 15.23
CA GLY A 233 0.03 -7.49 16.49
C GLY A 233 -1.26 -8.27 16.31
N SER A 234 -1.71 -8.94 17.37
CA SER A 234 -2.86 -9.82 17.36
C SER A 234 -4.19 -9.14 16.99
N HIS A 235 -5.09 -9.89 16.40
CA HIS A 235 -6.45 -9.44 16.09
C HIS A 235 -7.45 -10.60 16.26
N LYS A 236 -8.61 -10.32 16.88
CA LYS A 236 -9.65 -11.31 17.18
C LYS A 236 -10.19 -12.12 15.99
N SER A 237 -10.08 -11.56 14.79
CA SER A 237 -10.54 -12.20 13.54
C SER A 237 -9.46 -13.09 12.89
N ASP A 238 -8.22 -13.05 13.38
CA ASP A 238 -7.14 -13.92 12.92
C ASP A 238 -6.57 -14.72 14.10
N PRO A 239 -6.98 -16.00 14.25
CA PRO A 239 -6.53 -16.83 15.38
C PRO A 239 -5.04 -17.20 15.32
N PHE A 240 -4.35 -16.90 14.23
CA PHE A 240 -2.91 -17.14 14.05
C PHE A 240 -2.07 -15.90 14.27
N SER A 241 -2.69 -14.74 14.53
CA SER A 241 -1.98 -13.50 14.81
C SER A 241 -1.49 -13.43 16.27
N PHE A 242 -0.33 -12.80 16.49
CA PHE A 242 0.34 -12.69 17.79
C PHE A 242 0.92 -11.30 18.01
#